data_5f8de2f915c2b627eb2e3e4a7d27aec0
#
_entry.id   5f8de2f915c2b627eb2e3e4a7d27aec0
#
_cell.length_a   1.000
_cell.length_b   1.000
_cell.length_c   1.000
_cell.angle_alpha   90.00
_cell.angle_beta   90.00
_cell.angle_gamma   90.00
#
_symmetry.space_group_name_H-M   'P 1'
#
loop_
_entity.id
_entity.type
_entity.pdbx_description
1 polymer ?
#
loop_
_entity_poly.entity_id
_entity_poly.type
_entity_poly.pdbx_seq_one_letter_code
_entity_poly.pdbx_strand_id
1 'polypeptide(L)'
;CLNIVRQYAYMLTIDPGFRIANETEAAIMRDDMLAEVLEEAYHVDNPEPMYRLSDSFTSDRDDQSIEVMIEKLYSYSRVHPEPEKWLLAIPEAYNLSEDMTIDELSFIGSLKLAIIHHLEEAIAVTEEIRRLANEPNGPAPLAETVMIDQQMIQEAVDLMKNSSWQSVFHYFQGIKWGRAAAIKKDSCDEGLKN
;
A
#
# COMPACT_ATOMS: atom_id res chain seq x y z
N CYS A 1 23.71 23.59 1.96
CA CYS A 1 23.15 23.78 0.61
C CYS A 1 22.71 25.24 0.36
N LEU A 2 21.88 25.89 1.23
CA LEU A 2 21.36 27.24 1.00
C LEU A 2 22.43 28.29 0.71
N ASN A 3 23.55 28.29 1.47
CA ASN A 3 24.64 29.24 1.26
C ASN A 3 25.31 29.07 -0.11
N ILE A 4 25.43 27.82 -0.59
CA ILE A 4 25.97 27.55 -1.94
C ILE A 4 25.02 28.10 -2.99
N VAL A 5 23.70 27.82 -2.87
CA VAL A 5 22.72 28.35 -3.82
C VAL A 5 22.72 29.87 -3.85
N ARG A 6 22.80 30.54 -2.69
CA ARG A 6 22.89 32.01 -2.63
C ARG A 6 24.15 32.54 -3.29
N GLN A 7 25.28 31.89 -3.08
CA GLN A 7 26.56 32.29 -3.67
C GLN A 7 26.56 32.18 -5.20
N TYR A 8 25.85 31.19 -5.74
CA TYR A 8 25.81 30.89 -7.18
C TYR A 8 24.44 31.17 -7.83
N ALA A 9 23.56 31.91 -7.17
CA ALA A 9 22.21 32.24 -7.66
C ALA A 9 22.23 32.86 -9.06
N TYR A 10 23.22 33.72 -9.34
CA TYR A 10 23.40 34.35 -10.62
C TYR A 10 23.68 33.38 -11.79
N MET A 11 24.23 32.20 -11.49
CA MET A 11 24.48 31.13 -12.49
C MET A 11 23.22 30.28 -12.76
N LEU A 12 22.27 30.31 -11.84
CA LEU A 12 21.07 29.44 -11.87
C LEU A 12 19.81 30.21 -12.29
N THR A 13 19.95 31.48 -12.73
CA THR A 13 18.80 32.36 -13.04
C THR A 13 17.79 32.49 -11.90
N ILE A 14 18.26 32.38 -10.67
CA ILE A 14 17.45 32.49 -9.44
C ILE A 14 17.53 33.94 -8.94
N ASP A 15 16.39 34.53 -8.57
CA ASP A 15 16.36 35.87 -7.95
C ASP A 15 17.23 35.88 -6.69
N PRO A 16 18.16 36.81 -6.51
CA PRO A 16 18.97 36.92 -5.30
C PRO A 16 18.17 37.07 -4.02
N GLY A 17 16.94 37.58 -4.10
CA GLY A 17 16.00 37.72 -2.99
C GLY A 17 15.16 36.47 -2.70
N PHE A 18 15.46 35.34 -3.33
CA PHE A 18 14.69 34.13 -3.12
C PHE A 18 14.64 33.68 -1.66
N ARG A 19 13.54 33.12 -1.25
CA ARG A 19 13.37 32.44 0.02
C ARG A 19 13.01 30.96 -0.20
N ILE A 20 13.31 30.15 0.76
CA ILE A 20 12.82 28.77 0.76
C ILE A 20 11.37 28.81 1.23
N ALA A 21 10.47 28.17 0.48
CA ALA A 21 9.10 27.97 0.92
C ALA A 21 9.09 27.13 2.20
N ASN A 22 8.18 27.45 3.12
CA ASN A 22 7.93 26.58 4.25
C ASN A 22 7.15 25.32 3.79
N GLU A 23 7.00 24.34 4.69
CA GLU A 23 6.41 23.04 4.36
C GLU A 23 4.95 23.18 3.88
N THR A 24 4.17 24.05 4.49
CA THR A 24 2.78 24.32 4.11
C THR A 24 2.69 24.99 2.72
N GLU A 25 3.52 25.99 2.47
CA GLU A 25 3.57 26.65 1.15
C GLU A 25 3.99 25.64 0.06
N ALA A 26 4.99 24.80 0.35
CA ALA A 26 5.44 23.79 -0.59
C ALA A 26 4.37 22.70 -0.84
N ALA A 27 3.56 22.35 0.16
CA ALA A 27 2.43 21.45 -0.01
C ALA A 27 1.36 22.07 -0.92
N ILE A 28 0.91 23.27 -0.63
CA ILE A 28 -0.09 23.99 -1.46
C ILE A 28 0.38 24.09 -2.92
N MET A 29 1.64 24.45 -3.14
CA MET A 29 2.20 24.53 -4.50
C MET A 29 2.21 23.16 -5.21
N ARG A 30 2.44 22.07 -4.50
CA ARG A 30 2.37 20.72 -5.08
C ARG A 30 0.94 20.34 -5.43
N ASP A 31 -0.01 20.63 -4.54
CA ASP A 31 -1.43 20.34 -4.78
C ASP A 31 -1.96 21.08 -5.99
N ASP A 32 -1.65 22.38 -6.09
CA ASP A 32 -2.02 23.20 -7.24
C ASP A 32 -1.43 22.66 -8.57
N MET A 33 -0.13 22.31 -8.55
CA MET A 33 0.53 21.76 -9.74
C MET A 33 0.01 20.36 -10.09
N LEU A 34 -0.32 19.55 -9.10
CA LEU A 34 -0.89 18.22 -9.32
C LEU A 34 -2.26 18.31 -9.98
N ALA A 35 -3.11 19.22 -9.51
CA ALA A 35 -4.40 19.48 -10.11
C ALA A 35 -4.28 19.93 -11.58
N GLU A 36 -3.33 20.84 -11.89
CA GLU A 36 -3.06 21.29 -13.25
C GLU A 36 -2.60 20.13 -14.16
N VAL A 37 -1.66 19.31 -13.68
CA VAL A 37 -1.14 18.15 -14.45
C VAL A 37 -2.23 17.11 -14.71
N LEU A 38 -3.12 16.85 -13.73
CA LEU A 38 -4.24 15.92 -13.92
C LEU A 38 -5.25 16.49 -14.91
N GLU A 39 -5.57 17.78 -14.83
CA GLU A 39 -6.47 18.42 -15.77
C GLU A 39 -5.90 18.38 -17.21
N GLU A 40 -4.62 18.67 -17.39
CA GLU A 40 -3.94 18.52 -18.68
C GLU A 40 -4.01 17.09 -19.21
N ALA A 41 -3.78 16.07 -18.34
CA ALA A 41 -3.81 14.66 -18.73
C ALA A 41 -5.20 14.21 -19.25
N TYR A 42 -6.28 14.83 -18.76
CA TYR A 42 -7.63 14.57 -19.27
C TYR A 42 -7.96 15.35 -20.56
N HIS A 43 -7.22 16.43 -20.87
CA HIS A 43 -7.49 17.30 -22.01
C HIS A 43 -6.56 17.08 -23.22
N VAL A 44 -5.68 16.09 -23.18
CA VAL A 44 -4.85 15.72 -24.33
C VAL A 44 -5.68 15.09 -25.47
N ASP A 45 -5.15 15.07 -26.69
CA ASP A 45 -5.81 14.52 -27.88
C ASP A 45 -6.25 13.04 -27.70
N ASN A 46 -5.53 12.27 -26.89
CA ASN A 46 -5.86 10.89 -26.55
C ASN A 46 -5.85 10.67 -25.02
N PRO A 47 -6.95 10.95 -24.32
CA PRO A 47 -7.05 10.79 -22.87
C PRO A 47 -7.28 9.35 -22.41
N GLU A 48 -7.42 8.38 -23.31
CA GLU A 48 -7.71 6.97 -23.01
C GLU A 48 -6.76 6.34 -21.98
N PRO A 49 -5.41 6.60 -21.99
CA PRO A 49 -4.53 6.08 -20.94
C PRO A 49 -4.88 6.61 -19.55
N MET A 50 -5.30 7.90 -19.46
CA MET A 50 -5.71 8.50 -18.17
C MET A 50 -7.04 7.90 -17.69
N TYR A 51 -8.00 7.69 -18.56
CA TYR A 51 -9.26 7.02 -18.20
C TYR A 51 -9.03 5.61 -17.69
N ARG A 52 -8.17 4.81 -18.35
CA ARG A 52 -7.80 3.48 -17.88
C ARG A 52 -7.11 3.49 -16.52
N LEU A 53 -6.25 4.48 -16.29
CA LEU A 53 -5.60 4.66 -14.99
C LEU A 53 -6.65 4.96 -13.92
N SER A 54 -7.54 5.90 -14.20
CA SER A 54 -8.64 6.26 -13.31
C SER A 54 -9.52 5.04 -13.00
N ASP A 55 -10.02 4.36 -14.01
CA ASP A 55 -10.85 3.16 -13.85
C ASP A 55 -10.18 2.04 -13.04
N SER A 56 -8.84 1.96 -13.08
CA SER A 56 -8.09 0.91 -12.38
C SER A 56 -7.82 1.21 -10.91
N PHE A 57 -7.73 2.48 -10.53
CA PHE A 57 -7.25 2.89 -9.22
C PHE A 57 -8.20 3.77 -8.42
N THR A 58 -9.26 4.29 -9.04
CA THR A 58 -10.25 5.10 -8.34
C THR A 58 -11.52 4.33 -8.04
N SER A 59 -12.19 4.70 -6.97
CA SER A 59 -13.55 4.29 -6.70
C SER A 59 -14.48 5.40 -7.17
N ASP A 60 -15.40 5.11 -7.99
CA ASP A 60 -16.58 5.81 -8.56
C ASP A 60 -16.76 7.34 -8.47
N ARG A 61 -15.90 8.13 -7.77
CA ARG A 61 -16.24 9.54 -7.50
C ARG A 61 -15.11 10.56 -7.51
N ASP A 62 -13.83 10.18 -7.40
CA ASP A 62 -12.71 11.13 -7.35
C ASP A 62 -11.38 10.49 -7.75
N ASP A 63 -10.41 11.32 -8.10
CA ASP A 63 -9.04 10.91 -8.46
C ASP A 63 -8.08 10.87 -7.25
N GLN A 64 -8.58 10.96 -6.03
CA GLN A 64 -7.76 11.04 -4.81
C GLN A 64 -6.75 9.88 -4.70
N SER A 65 -7.13 8.68 -5.13
CA SER A 65 -6.21 7.53 -5.12
C SER A 65 -5.03 7.71 -6.07
N ILE A 66 -5.25 8.34 -7.22
CA ILE A 66 -4.20 8.67 -8.21
C ILE A 66 -3.30 9.76 -7.65
N GLU A 67 -3.87 10.82 -7.06
CA GLU A 67 -3.14 11.91 -6.43
C GLU A 67 -2.19 11.39 -5.37
N VAL A 68 -2.67 10.56 -4.45
CA VAL A 68 -1.85 9.92 -3.41
C VAL A 68 -0.74 9.04 -4.00
N MET A 69 -1.02 8.32 -5.08
CA MET A 69 -0.02 7.49 -5.75
C MET A 69 1.07 8.36 -6.40
N ILE A 70 0.70 9.44 -7.10
CA ILE A 70 1.63 10.38 -7.72
C ILE A 70 2.52 11.02 -6.65
N GLU A 71 1.95 11.50 -5.54
CA GLU A 71 2.71 12.08 -4.44
C GLU A 71 3.72 11.10 -3.83
N LYS A 72 3.32 9.84 -3.64
CA LYS A 72 4.23 8.78 -3.18
C LYS A 72 5.36 8.57 -4.18
N LEU A 73 5.07 8.41 -5.45
CA LEU A 73 6.08 8.24 -6.51
C LEU A 73 7.03 9.44 -6.56
N TYR A 74 6.49 10.65 -6.49
CA TYR A 74 7.29 11.86 -6.42
C TYR A 74 8.23 11.84 -5.21
N SER A 75 7.71 11.55 -4.02
CA SER A 75 8.50 11.52 -2.79
C SER A 75 9.61 10.47 -2.85
N TYR A 76 9.33 9.27 -3.36
CA TYR A 76 10.33 8.22 -3.56
C TYR A 76 11.36 8.59 -4.63
N SER A 77 10.94 9.19 -5.74
CA SER A 77 11.84 9.60 -6.81
C SER A 77 12.89 10.60 -6.32
N ARG A 78 12.51 11.50 -5.41
CA ARG A 78 13.39 12.57 -4.90
C ARG A 78 14.58 12.09 -4.07
N VAL A 79 14.57 10.84 -3.59
CA VAL A 79 15.73 10.26 -2.90
C VAL A 79 16.77 9.70 -3.86
N HIS A 80 16.43 9.56 -5.15
CA HIS A 80 17.34 9.07 -6.17
C HIS A 80 18.17 10.20 -6.80
N PRO A 81 19.44 9.97 -7.17
CA PRO A 81 20.25 10.95 -7.85
C PRO A 81 19.71 11.37 -9.23
N GLU A 82 19.03 10.45 -9.93
CA GLU A 82 18.41 10.64 -11.24
C GLU A 82 16.91 10.26 -11.15
N PRO A 83 16.05 11.15 -10.61
CA PRO A 83 14.64 10.85 -10.34
C PRO A 83 13.86 10.39 -11.58
N GLU A 84 14.04 11.10 -12.70
CA GLU A 84 13.33 10.80 -13.96
C GLU A 84 13.71 9.43 -14.51
N LYS A 85 15.00 9.10 -14.48
CA LYS A 85 15.49 7.80 -14.95
C LYS A 85 14.97 6.66 -14.07
N TRP A 86 14.90 6.89 -12.76
CA TRP A 86 14.32 5.93 -11.83
C TRP A 86 12.82 5.70 -12.12
N LEU A 87 12.05 6.77 -12.32
CA LEU A 87 10.62 6.66 -12.67
C LEU A 87 10.40 5.90 -13.98
N LEU A 88 11.21 6.19 -15.02
CA LEU A 88 11.11 5.52 -16.30
C LEU A 88 11.51 4.04 -16.25
N ALA A 89 12.34 3.64 -15.28
CA ALA A 89 12.73 2.24 -15.10
C ALA A 89 11.68 1.39 -14.35
N ILE A 90 10.74 2.01 -13.60
CA ILE A 90 9.72 1.28 -12.85
C ILE A 90 8.89 0.33 -13.73
N PRO A 91 8.36 0.77 -14.90
CA PRO A 91 7.56 -0.11 -15.75
C PRO A 91 8.35 -1.33 -16.27
N GLU A 92 9.67 -1.23 -16.42
CA GLU A 92 10.51 -2.34 -16.87
C GLU A 92 10.49 -3.52 -15.89
N ALA A 93 10.33 -3.24 -14.58
CA ALA A 93 10.22 -4.28 -13.56
C ALA A 93 8.94 -5.14 -13.69
N TYR A 94 7.95 -4.68 -14.45
CA TYR A 94 6.69 -5.39 -14.70
C TYR A 94 6.68 -6.11 -16.06
N ASN A 95 7.73 -6.01 -16.88
CA ASN A 95 7.80 -6.66 -18.16
C ASN A 95 7.97 -8.18 -17.99
N LEU A 96 6.92 -8.93 -18.32
CA LEU A 96 6.95 -10.38 -18.43
C LEU A 96 7.16 -10.76 -19.90
N SER A 97 8.19 -11.55 -20.19
CA SER A 97 8.26 -12.26 -21.47
C SER A 97 7.26 -13.41 -21.49
N GLU A 98 6.92 -13.92 -22.70
CA GLU A 98 5.92 -14.99 -22.85
C GLU A 98 6.23 -16.26 -22.04
N ASP A 99 7.50 -16.51 -21.77
CA ASP A 99 7.97 -17.69 -21.03
C ASP A 99 8.15 -17.45 -19.51
N MET A 100 8.00 -16.20 -19.04
CA MET A 100 8.18 -15.84 -17.62
C MET A 100 6.90 -15.98 -16.82
N THR A 101 7.07 -16.40 -15.56
CA THR A 101 5.99 -16.38 -14.57
C THR A 101 6.08 -15.14 -13.70
N ILE A 102 4.98 -14.79 -13.04
CA ILE A 102 4.95 -13.65 -12.07
C ILE A 102 6.01 -13.84 -10.97
N ASP A 103 6.30 -15.08 -10.57
CA ASP A 103 7.29 -15.38 -9.53
C ASP A 103 8.73 -14.97 -9.92
N GLU A 104 9.01 -14.75 -11.19
CA GLU A 104 10.32 -14.32 -11.70
C GLU A 104 10.49 -12.79 -11.74
N LEU A 105 9.44 -12.03 -11.47
CA LEU A 105 9.55 -10.58 -11.35
C LEU A 105 10.41 -10.21 -10.13
N SER A 106 11.32 -9.28 -10.33
CA SER A 106 12.36 -8.91 -9.35
C SER A 106 11.83 -8.48 -7.97
N PHE A 107 10.61 -7.93 -7.90
CA PHE A 107 9.99 -7.43 -6.68
C PHE A 107 9.09 -8.45 -5.97
N ILE A 108 8.71 -9.56 -6.62
CA ILE A 108 7.77 -10.54 -6.03
C ILE A 108 8.31 -11.16 -4.75
N GLY A 109 9.61 -11.44 -4.68
CA GLY A 109 10.23 -11.94 -3.46
C GLY A 109 10.05 -10.99 -2.27
N SER A 110 10.29 -9.69 -2.48
CA SER A 110 10.09 -8.67 -1.45
C SER A 110 8.62 -8.49 -1.08
N LEU A 111 7.72 -8.57 -2.06
CA LEU A 111 6.28 -8.50 -1.84
C LEU A 111 5.79 -9.69 -1.00
N LYS A 112 6.22 -10.91 -1.33
CA LYS A 112 5.90 -12.11 -0.53
C LYS A 112 6.38 -11.96 0.91
N LEU A 113 7.60 -11.46 1.14
CA LEU A 113 8.11 -11.22 2.49
C LEU A 113 7.28 -10.20 3.27
N ALA A 114 6.87 -9.10 2.64
CA ALA A 114 6.02 -8.10 3.29
C ALA A 114 4.64 -8.69 3.67
N ILE A 115 4.03 -9.48 2.77
CA ILE A 115 2.75 -10.14 3.05
C ILE A 115 2.91 -11.17 4.18
N ILE A 116 3.98 -11.98 4.16
CA ILE A 116 4.27 -12.95 5.24
C ILE A 116 4.36 -12.24 6.59
N HIS A 117 5.05 -11.11 6.65
CA HIS A 117 5.17 -10.33 7.88
C HIS A 117 3.79 -9.90 8.44
N HIS A 118 2.92 -9.35 7.58
CA HIS A 118 1.57 -8.99 8.01
C HIS A 118 0.71 -10.20 8.41
N LEU A 119 0.87 -11.32 7.74
CA LEU A 119 0.17 -12.57 8.13
C LEU A 119 0.69 -13.10 9.48
N GLU A 120 1.98 -13.04 9.75
CA GLU A 120 2.57 -13.43 11.03
C GLU A 120 2.13 -12.48 12.17
N GLU A 121 2.02 -11.19 11.92
CA GLU A 121 1.40 -10.23 12.85
C GLU A 121 -0.07 -10.60 13.14
N ALA A 122 -0.85 -10.94 12.10
CA ALA A 122 -2.23 -11.37 12.27
C ALA A 122 -2.34 -12.66 13.11
N ILE A 123 -1.42 -13.62 12.94
CA ILE A 123 -1.35 -14.83 13.80
C ILE A 123 -1.14 -14.43 15.26
N ALA A 124 -0.22 -13.51 15.54
CA ALA A 124 0.02 -13.07 16.92
C ALA A 124 -1.22 -12.42 17.54
N VAL A 125 -1.98 -11.65 16.76
CA VAL A 125 -3.27 -11.08 17.21
C VAL A 125 -4.30 -12.17 17.48
N THR A 126 -4.42 -13.18 16.61
CA THR A 126 -5.36 -14.30 16.83
C THR A 126 -4.98 -15.14 18.06
N GLU A 127 -3.71 -15.31 18.35
CA GLU A 127 -3.23 -15.96 19.57
C GLU A 127 -3.67 -15.20 20.84
N GLU A 128 -3.53 -13.88 20.82
CA GLU A 128 -3.96 -13.04 21.96
C GLU A 128 -5.47 -13.08 22.13
N ILE A 129 -6.25 -12.99 21.05
CA ILE A 129 -7.72 -13.11 21.10
C ILE A 129 -8.10 -14.48 21.69
N ARG A 130 -7.45 -15.54 21.26
CA ARG A 130 -7.71 -16.90 21.79
C ARG A 130 -7.35 -17.01 23.28
N ARG A 131 -6.27 -16.39 23.72
CA ARG A 131 -5.89 -16.31 25.13
C ARG A 131 -6.98 -15.63 25.95
N LEU A 132 -7.43 -14.45 25.51
CA LEU A 132 -8.49 -13.69 26.18
C LEU A 132 -9.84 -14.43 26.17
N ALA A 133 -10.17 -15.11 25.07
CA ALA A 133 -11.40 -15.90 24.95
C ALA A 133 -11.47 -17.06 25.97
N ASN A 134 -10.32 -17.58 26.38
CA ASN A 134 -10.25 -18.68 27.36
C ASN A 134 -10.11 -18.23 28.83
N GLU A 135 -10.05 -16.91 29.08
CA GLU A 135 -10.03 -16.38 30.44
C GLU A 135 -11.39 -16.56 31.15
N PRO A 136 -11.41 -16.59 32.49
CA PRO A 136 -12.67 -16.53 33.24
C PRO A 136 -13.49 -15.30 32.81
N ASN A 137 -14.73 -15.51 32.41
CA ASN A 137 -15.60 -14.47 31.81
C ASN A 137 -15.13 -13.88 30.46
N GLY A 138 -14.22 -14.56 29.77
CA GLY A 138 -13.82 -14.21 28.41
C GLY A 138 -14.89 -14.52 27.37
N PRO A 139 -14.74 -14.03 26.13
CA PRO A 139 -15.66 -14.28 25.02
C PRO A 139 -15.47 -15.68 24.42
N ALA A 140 -15.64 -16.74 25.22
CA ALA A 140 -15.40 -18.14 24.87
C ALA A 140 -15.99 -18.58 23.50
N PRO A 141 -17.18 -18.08 23.04
CA PRO A 141 -17.71 -18.44 21.71
C PRO A 141 -16.82 -18.00 20.52
N LEU A 142 -15.91 -17.05 20.71
CA LEU A 142 -14.99 -16.62 19.68
C LEU A 142 -13.79 -17.55 19.49
N ALA A 143 -13.43 -18.34 20.49
CA ALA A 143 -12.23 -19.18 20.50
C ALA A 143 -12.17 -20.14 19.30
N GLU A 144 -13.30 -20.76 18.95
CA GLU A 144 -13.39 -21.69 17.82
C GLU A 144 -13.23 -20.97 16.47
N THR A 145 -13.91 -19.84 16.28
CA THR A 145 -13.81 -19.05 15.05
C THR A 145 -12.38 -18.56 14.84
N VAL A 146 -11.77 -18.01 15.89
CA VAL A 146 -10.38 -17.51 15.83
C VAL A 146 -9.38 -18.62 15.56
N MET A 147 -9.60 -19.84 16.07
CA MET A 147 -8.74 -20.98 15.76
C MET A 147 -8.80 -21.36 14.28
N ILE A 148 -10.00 -21.34 13.69
CA ILE A 148 -10.16 -21.61 12.24
C ILE A 148 -9.48 -20.51 11.42
N ASP A 149 -9.69 -19.25 11.78
CA ASP A 149 -9.05 -18.11 11.08
C ASP A 149 -7.53 -18.18 11.18
N GLN A 150 -6.99 -18.52 12.37
CA GLN A 150 -5.55 -18.71 12.58
C GLN A 150 -4.99 -19.82 11.69
N GLN A 151 -5.70 -20.93 11.56
CA GLN A 151 -5.27 -22.03 10.69
C GLN A 151 -5.23 -21.59 9.22
N MET A 152 -6.26 -20.88 8.74
CA MET A 152 -6.28 -20.35 7.36
C MET A 152 -5.12 -19.36 7.13
N ILE A 153 -4.82 -18.50 8.09
CA ILE A 153 -3.69 -17.56 7.98
C ILE A 153 -2.36 -18.32 7.95
N GLN A 154 -2.21 -19.37 8.78
CA GLN A 154 -1.00 -20.19 8.79
C GLN A 154 -0.80 -20.92 7.44
N GLU A 155 -1.86 -21.47 6.86
CA GLU A 155 -1.83 -22.09 5.53
C GLU A 155 -1.42 -21.06 4.45
N ALA A 156 -1.90 -19.81 4.55
CA ALA A 156 -1.49 -18.73 3.67
C ALA A 156 0.00 -18.41 3.78
N VAL A 157 0.55 -18.38 5.00
CA VAL A 157 2.00 -18.18 5.25
C VAL A 157 2.80 -19.31 4.60
N ASP A 158 2.38 -20.56 4.78
CA ASP A 158 3.09 -21.72 4.24
C ASP A 158 3.05 -21.75 2.71
N LEU A 159 1.92 -21.37 2.11
CA LEU A 159 1.80 -21.21 0.67
C LEU A 159 2.68 -20.08 0.14
N MET A 160 2.72 -18.93 0.82
CA MET A 160 3.60 -17.82 0.45
C MET A 160 5.07 -18.22 0.42
N LYS A 161 5.49 -19.04 1.40
CA LYS A 161 6.89 -19.48 1.53
C LYS A 161 7.27 -20.56 0.49
N ASN A 162 6.34 -21.43 0.12
CA ASN A 162 6.67 -22.67 -0.58
C ASN A 162 5.99 -22.86 -1.93
N SER A 163 5.11 -21.93 -2.35
CA SER A 163 4.30 -22.10 -3.57
C SER A 163 4.42 -20.93 -4.52
N SER A 164 3.93 -21.13 -5.76
CA SER A 164 3.88 -20.06 -6.77
C SER A 164 2.86 -18.98 -6.38
N TRP A 165 3.06 -17.78 -6.90
CA TRP A 165 2.11 -16.68 -6.75
C TRP A 165 0.69 -17.07 -7.21
N GLN A 166 0.60 -17.82 -8.30
CA GLN A 166 -0.68 -18.32 -8.81
C GLN A 166 -1.42 -19.17 -7.78
N SER A 167 -0.70 -20.07 -7.07
CA SER A 167 -1.30 -20.94 -6.03
C SER A 167 -1.81 -20.12 -4.85
N VAL A 168 -1.03 -19.13 -4.44
CA VAL A 168 -1.41 -18.19 -3.39
C VAL A 168 -2.65 -17.41 -3.78
N PHE A 169 -2.69 -16.86 -5.00
CA PHE A 169 -3.83 -16.12 -5.53
C PHE A 169 -5.11 -16.97 -5.50
N HIS A 170 -5.06 -18.21 -5.98
CA HIS A 170 -6.20 -19.11 -5.95
C HIS A 170 -6.66 -19.44 -4.53
N TYR A 171 -5.72 -19.61 -3.60
CA TYR A 171 -6.05 -19.83 -2.21
C TYR A 171 -6.85 -18.66 -1.64
N PHE A 172 -6.38 -17.42 -1.81
CA PHE A 172 -7.08 -16.23 -1.30
C PHE A 172 -8.43 -15.99 -1.98
N GLN A 173 -8.58 -16.33 -3.26
CA GLN A 173 -9.89 -16.29 -3.93
C GLN A 173 -10.90 -17.27 -3.32
N GLY A 174 -10.43 -18.39 -2.77
CA GLY A 174 -11.25 -19.44 -2.16
C GLY A 174 -11.57 -19.21 -0.68
N ILE A 175 -10.86 -18.31 0.02
CA ILE A 175 -11.05 -18.06 1.44
C ILE A 175 -12.45 -17.52 1.73
N LYS A 176 -13.10 -18.15 2.73
CA LYS A 176 -14.35 -17.66 3.28
C LYS A 176 -14.18 -17.51 4.78
N TRP A 177 -14.07 -16.28 5.21
CA TRP A 177 -13.99 -15.98 6.64
C TRP A 177 -15.28 -16.36 7.34
N GLY A 178 -15.14 -17.03 8.49
CA GLY A 178 -16.25 -17.38 9.34
C GLY A 178 -16.95 -16.14 9.90
N ARG A 179 -18.24 -16.25 10.17
CA ARG A 179 -18.95 -15.20 10.89
C ARG A 179 -18.63 -15.32 12.37
N ALA A 180 -18.18 -14.24 13.00
CA ALA A 180 -17.92 -14.20 14.43
C ALA A 180 -19.17 -14.64 15.21
N ALA A 181 -18.97 -15.51 16.21
CA ALA A 181 -20.03 -15.97 17.07
C ALA A 181 -20.62 -14.80 17.89
N ALA A 182 -21.94 -14.77 18.04
CA ALA A 182 -22.61 -13.74 18.83
C ALA A 182 -22.31 -13.94 20.33
N ILE A 183 -21.79 -12.91 20.99
CA ILE A 183 -21.56 -12.88 22.43
C ILE A 183 -22.80 -12.33 23.10
N LYS A 184 -23.41 -13.09 24.02
CA LYS A 184 -24.55 -12.63 24.81
C LYS A 184 -24.13 -11.50 25.75
N LYS A 185 -25.03 -10.53 25.97
CA LYS A 185 -24.73 -9.27 26.68
C LYS A 185 -24.11 -9.44 28.06
N ASP A 186 -24.46 -10.48 28.80
CA ASP A 186 -24.03 -10.70 30.19
C ASP A 186 -23.09 -11.93 30.36
N SER A 187 -22.56 -12.48 29.25
CA SER A 187 -21.74 -13.69 29.27
C SER A 187 -20.23 -13.41 29.23
N CYS A 188 -19.81 -12.16 29.21
CA CYS A 188 -18.43 -11.76 29.07
C CYS A 188 -18.19 -10.41 29.75
N ASP A 189 -17.02 -10.22 30.31
CA ASP A 189 -16.58 -8.92 30.83
C ASP A 189 -16.53 -7.88 29.68
N GLU A 190 -17.08 -6.68 29.94
CA GLU A 190 -17.10 -5.61 28.90
C GLU A 190 -15.70 -5.18 28.51
N GLY A 191 -14.72 -5.23 29.42
CA GLY A 191 -13.32 -4.93 29.14
C GLY A 191 -12.63 -5.93 28.21
N LEU A 192 -13.16 -7.16 28.09
CA LEU A 192 -12.64 -8.22 27.24
C LEU A 192 -13.35 -8.31 25.86
N LYS A 193 -14.33 -7.44 25.60
CA LYS A 193 -15.08 -7.39 24.31
C LYS A 193 -14.46 -6.47 23.27
N ASN A 194 -13.63 -5.54 23.70
CA ASN A 194 -12.96 -4.53 22.87
C ASN A 194 -11.50 -4.90 22.69
#